data_bd64039304892a379200cf3a410b49f6
#
_entry.id   bd64039304892a379200cf3a410b49f6
#
_cell.length_a   1.000
_cell.length_b   1.000
_cell.length_c   1.000
_cell.angle_alpha   90.00
_cell.angle_beta   90.00
_cell.angle_gamma   90.00
#
_symmetry.space_group_name_H-M   'P 1'
#
loop_
_entity.id
_entity.type
_entity.pdbx_description
1 polymer ?
#
loop_
_entity_poly.entity_id
_entity_poly.type
_entity_poly.pdbx_seq_one_letter_code
_entity_poly.pdbx_strand_id
1 'polypeptide(L)'
;MKKYTAIVSLLILMMLLVSCKGAKDSTALSKSHWPNGAQLVVSVSMQFETGGQPEGAESPFSGNPLPKGQPDLAADSWFRYGAKEGVYRMLDLWKKYDIKVTSHIVGQAAVKYPEVAKAIADQGHEIAAHGMTWDNQWNKNYEEELKFVKDGIDTVEAITGKRGVGYNSNWLRRGPNTLKVLQELGFLYHIDDLSRDEPFITMVNGKKFVVIPYTLRNNDIVNIEGKHWSPDQFLNQLKLEFDQLYKEGATKRRMMSISFHDRIGGSPAVVNAMEQFIKYTRTKTGVVYMRKDAIARLVQNDPNTPIDNSEEKYNN
;
A
#
# COMPACT_ATOMS: atom_id res chain seq x y z
N MET A 1 -54.71 67.04 6.56
CA MET A 1 -54.45 65.65 6.04
C MET A 1 -53.11 65.60 5.31
N LYS A 2 -51.98 66.09 5.84
CA LYS A 2 -50.63 66.00 5.16
C LYS A 2 -49.45 65.71 6.12
N LYS A 3 -49.71 65.12 7.29
CA LYS A 3 -48.63 64.80 8.25
C LYS A 3 -48.49 63.37 8.65
N TYR A 4 -49.24 62.41 8.07
CA TYR A 4 -49.17 60.98 8.42
C TYR A 4 -48.57 60.13 7.35
N THR A 5 -48.27 60.71 6.14
CA THR A 5 -47.70 59.90 4.99
C THR A 5 -46.17 59.84 5.06
N ALA A 6 -45.49 60.66 5.88
CA ALA A 6 -44.03 60.67 5.93
C ALA A 6 -43.42 59.70 6.96
N ILE A 7 -44.19 59.20 7.92
CA ILE A 7 -43.70 58.30 9.00
C ILE A 7 -43.77 56.81 8.57
N VAL A 8 -44.67 56.42 7.68
CA VAL A 8 -44.81 55.03 7.22
C VAL A 8 -43.73 54.66 6.20
N SER A 9 -43.22 55.62 5.43
CA SER A 9 -42.15 55.34 4.44
C SER A 9 -40.77 55.17 5.09
N LEU A 10 -40.54 55.66 6.30
CA LEU A 10 -39.24 55.59 7.00
C LEU A 10 -39.08 54.25 7.78
N LEU A 11 -40.22 53.63 8.18
CA LEU A 11 -40.23 52.33 8.86
C LEU A 11 -40.09 51.12 7.92
N ILE A 12 -40.43 51.27 6.64
CA ILE A 12 -40.27 50.23 5.65
C ILE A 12 -38.82 50.17 5.08
N LEU A 13 -38.08 51.29 5.13
CA LEU A 13 -36.69 51.33 4.68
C LEU A 13 -35.70 50.83 5.75
N MET A 14 -36.15 50.67 7.02
CA MET A 14 -35.31 50.17 8.11
C MET A 14 -35.44 48.67 8.33
N MET A 15 -36.39 47.97 7.67
CA MET A 15 -36.54 46.50 7.73
C MET A 15 -35.86 45.77 6.58
N LEU A 16 -35.20 46.43 5.63
CA LEU A 16 -34.48 45.81 4.53
C LEU A 16 -32.95 45.76 4.69
N LEU A 17 -32.43 46.17 5.86
CA LEU A 17 -30.98 46.15 6.14
C LEU A 17 -30.56 45.13 7.21
N VAL A 18 -31.44 44.19 7.57
CA VAL A 18 -31.07 43.09 8.49
C VAL A 18 -31.40 41.77 7.82
N SER A 19 -30.68 41.40 6.76
CA SER A 19 -30.52 40.00 6.37
C SER A 19 -29.53 39.88 5.24
N CYS A 20 -28.26 40.10 5.50
CA CYS A 20 -27.15 39.53 4.78
C CYS A 20 -25.95 39.47 5.74
N LYS A 21 -26.11 38.80 6.88
CA LYS A 21 -24.98 38.09 7.46
C LYS A 21 -24.84 36.84 6.63
N GLY A 22 -24.03 36.97 5.61
CA GLY A 22 -23.57 35.83 4.85
C GLY A 22 -23.15 34.74 5.83
N ALA A 23 -23.76 33.58 5.70
CA ALA A 23 -23.19 32.36 6.21
C ALA A 23 -21.75 32.37 5.73
N LYS A 24 -20.80 32.67 6.60
CA LYS A 24 -19.43 32.27 6.37
C LYS A 24 -19.50 30.76 6.28
N ASP A 25 -19.45 30.23 5.06
CA ASP A 25 -19.00 28.90 4.82
C ASP A 25 -17.64 28.77 5.51
N SER A 26 -17.68 28.37 6.77
CA SER A 26 -16.50 27.86 7.46
C SER A 26 -16.28 26.44 6.95
N THR A 27 -15.92 26.29 5.68
CA THR A 27 -15.03 25.24 5.28
C THR A 27 -13.69 25.57 5.94
N ALA A 28 -13.62 25.42 7.25
CA ALA A 28 -12.37 25.25 7.94
C ALA A 28 -11.74 24.02 7.27
N LEU A 29 -10.77 24.26 6.39
CA LEU A 29 -9.88 23.22 5.89
C LEU A 29 -9.42 22.47 7.14
N SER A 30 -9.87 21.23 7.29
CA SER A 30 -9.47 20.39 8.41
C SER A 30 -7.94 20.42 8.41
N LYS A 31 -7.34 20.68 9.57
CA LYS A 31 -5.88 20.65 9.67
C LYS A 31 -5.44 19.27 9.21
N SER A 32 -4.78 19.22 8.08
CA SER A 32 -4.20 17.97 7.59
C SER A 32 -3.25 17.39 8.64
N HIS A 33 -3.37 16.10 8.90
CA HIS A 33 -2.46 15.36 9.78
C HIS A 33 -1.26 14.79 9.04
N TRP A 34 -1.21 14.99 7.72
CA TRP A 34 -0.07 14.63 6.89
C TRP A 34 0.78 15.86 6.56
N PRO A 35 2.13 15.76 6.63
CA PRO A 35 3.01 16.88 6.30
C PRO A 35 2.82 17.45 4.90
N ASN A 36 2.30 16.67 3.95
CA ASN A 36 2.00 17.08 2.57
C ASN A 36 0.60 17.67 2.37
N GLY A 37 -0.17 17.84 3.44
CA GLY A 37 -1.52 18.39 3.35
C GLY A 37 -2.63 17.40 2.97
N ALA A 38 -2.33 16.11 2.82
CA ALA A 38 -3.35 15.12 2.51
C ALA A 38 -4.29 14.87 3.71
N GLN A 39 -5.55 14.58 3.42
CA GLN A 39 -6.50 14.07 4.40
C GLN A 39 -6.36 12.55 4.55
N LEU A 40 -6.19 11.84 3.43
CA LEU A 40 -5.97 10.41 3.40
C LEU A 40 -4.89 10.05 2.38
N VAL A 41 -3.94 9.24 2.77
CA VAL A 41 -2.97 8.62 1.87
C VAL A 41 -3.43 7.19 1.53
N VAL A 42 -3.51 6.88 0.25
CA VAL A 42 -3.72 5.51 -0.26
C VAL A 42 -2.38 4.98 -0.78
N SER A 43 -1.96 3.84 -0.30
CA SER A 43 -0.72 3.19 -0.71
C SER A 43 -0.97 1.78 -1.22
N VAL A 44 -0.60 1.53 -2.46
CA VAL A 44 -0.78 0.24 -3.11
C VAL A 44 0.54 -0.53 -3.12
N SER A 45 0.51 -1.77 -2.66
CA SER A 45 1.56 -2.76 -2.86
C SER A 45 1.23 -3.59 -4.11
N MET A 46 2.20 -3.78 -4.98
CA MET A 46 2.16 -4.72 -6.08
C MET A 46 3.22 -5.80 -5.82
N GLN A 47 2.78 -7.02 -5.55
CA GLN A 47 3.66 -8.14 -5.26
C GLN A 47 4.04 -8.81 -6.59
N PHE A 48 5.34 -8.80 -6.92
CA PHE A 48 5.88 -9.50 -8.08
C PHE A 48 6.64 -10.74 -7.62
N GLU A 49 5.93 -11.85 -7.58
CA GLU A 49 6.35 -13.14 -6.99
C GLU A 49 6.52 -14.24 -8.03
N THR A 50 5.93 -14.10 -9.21
CA THR A 50 5.95 -15.10 -10.28
C THR A 50 7.37 -15.57 -10.60
N GLY A 51 7.63 -16.85 -10.41
CA GLY A 51 8.93 -17.46 -10.64
C GLY A 51 9.82 -17.50 -9.40
N GLY A 52 9.43 -16.81 -8.31
CA GLY A 52 10.12 -16.85 -7.03
C GLY A 52 9.55 -17.86 -6.04
N GLN A 53 8.42 -18.50 -6.38
CA GLN A 53 7.79 -19.50 -5.51
C GLN A 53 8.69 -20.73 -5.34
N PRO A 54 8.77 -21.32 -4.12
CA PRO A 54 9.45 -22.58 -3.89
C PRO A 54 8.72 -23.74 -4.59
N GLU A 55 9.43 -24.85 -4.76
CA GLU A 55 8.83 -26.09 -5.26
C GLU A 55 7.72 -26.55 -4.30
N GLY A 56 6.54 -26.86 -4.84
CA GLY A 56 5.37 -27.23 -4.04
C GLY A 56 4.70 -26.04 -3.33
N ALA A 57 4.94 -24.81 -3.78
CA ALA A 57 4.24 -23.62 -3.31
C ALA A 57 2.71 -23.73 -3.51
N GLU A 58 1.99 -22.77 -2.91
CA GLU A 58 0.54 -22.66 -3.03
C GLU A 58 0.04 -22.90 -4.46
N SER A 59 -0.95 -23.78 -4.54
CA SER A 59 -1.64 -24.09 -5.78
C SER A 59 -3.12 -23.72 -5.60
N PRO A 60 -3.77 -23.13 -6.62
CA PRO A 60 -5.21 -22.94 -6.61
C PRO A 60 -5.96 -24.29 -6.55
N PHE A 61 -5.24 -25.40 -6.73
CA PHE A 61 -5.74 -26.78 -6.65
C PHE A 61 -5.37 -27.48 -5.34
N SER A 62 -5.10 -26.76 -4.26
CA SER A 62 -4.65 -27.29 -2.97
C SER A 62 -5.57 -28.38 -2.39
N GLY A 63 -6.86 -28.38 -2.74
CA GLY A 63 -7.83 -29.41 -2.36
C GLY A 63 -7.62 -30.77 -3.07
N ASN A 64 -6.76 -30.84 -4.09
CA ASN A 64 -6.43 -32.05 -4.84
C ASN A 64 -4.92 -32.11 -5.13
N PRO A 65 -4.08 -32.34 -4.11
CA PRO A 65 -2.64 -32.31 -4.28
C PRO A 65 -2.14 -33.45 -5.16
N LEU A 66 -1.14 -33.14 -6.00
CA LEU A 66 -0.48 -34.17 -6.82
C LEU A 66 0.41 -35.07 -5.94
N PRO A 67 0.69 -36.30 -6.40
CA PRO A 67 1.67 -37.16 -5.76
C PRO A 67 3.04 -36.49 -5.66
N LYS A 68 3.78 -36.77 -4.59
CA LYS A 68 5.12 -36.20 -4.36
C LYS A 68 6.04 -36.44 -5.57
N GLY A 69 6.69 -35.39 -6.05
CA GLY A 69 7.63 -35.42 -7.18
C GLY A 69 6.97 -35.24 -8.55
N GLN A 70 5.65 -35.06 -8.61
CA GLN A 70 4.97 -34.67 -9.85
C GLN A 70 4.91 -33.14 -9.98
N PRO A 71 5.32 -32.57 -11.13
CA PRO A 71 5.24 -31.14 -11.35
C PRO A 71 3.77 -30.68 -11.48
N ASP A 72 3.39 -29.66 -10.74
CA ASP A 72 2.07 -29.04 -10.88
C ASP A 72 2.09 -27.99 -12.00
N LEU A 73 1.90 -28.47 -13.25
CA LEU A 73 1.91 -27.62 -14.45
C LEU A 73 0.76 -26.59 -14.45
N ALA A 74 -0.35 -26.90 -13.80
CA ALA A 74 -1.48 -25.98 -13.68
C ALA A 74 -1.15 -24.83 -12.72
N ALA A 75 -0.60 -25.12 -11.54
CA ALA A 75 -0.11 -24.10 -10.62
C ALA A 75 1.00 -23.25 -11.28
N ASP A 76 1.96 -23.88 -11.95
CA ASP A 76 2.99 -23.16 -12.69
C ASP A 76 2.42 -22.20 -13.75
N SER A 77 1.40 -22.63 -14.49
CA SER A 77 0.75 -21.77 -15.48
C SER A 77 0.03 -20.59 -14.83
N TRP A 78 -0.62 -20.82 -13.68
CA TRP A 78 -1.28 -19.77 -12.90
C TRP A 78 -0.27 -18.72 -12.39
N PHE A 79 0.88 -19.14 -11.84
CA PHE A 79 1.94 -18.21 -11.50
C PHE A 79 2.43 -17.43 -12.73
N ARG A 80 2.74 -18.11 -13.84
CA ARG A 80 3.23 -17.45 -15.09
C ARG A 80 2.27 -16.40 -15.65
N TYR A 81 0.98 -16.53 -15.37
CA TYR A 81 0.00 -15.49 -15.75
C TYR A 81 0.38 -14.13 -15.20
N GLY A 82 0.88 -14.05 -13.96
CA GLY A 82 1.36 -12.81 -13.36
C GLY A 82 2.39 -12.08 -14.22
N ALA A 83 3.44 -12.80 -14.67
CA ALA A 83 4.49 -12.20 -15.50
C ALA A 83 4.06 -11.95 -16.95
N LYS A 84 3.17 -12.80 -17.52
CA LYS A 84 2.79 -12.68 -18.94
C LYS A 84 1.70 -11.65 -19.20
N GLU A 85 0.76 -11.51 -18.29
CA GLU A 85 -0.45 -10.68 -18.44
C GLU A 85 -0.67 -9.72 -17.28
N GLY A 86 -0.59 -10.26 -16.05
CA GLY A 86 -1.10 -9.56 -14.87
C GLY A 86 -0.36 -8.27 -14.56
N VAL A 87 0.97 -8.31 -14.50
CA VAL A 87 1.78 -7.11 -14.22
C VAL A 87 1.55 -6.04 -15.28
N TYR A 88 1.57 -6.38 -16.56
CA TYR A 88 1.39 -5.40 -17.64
C TYR A 88 0.03 -4.72 -17.59
N ARG A 89 -1.03 -5.48 -17.30
CA ARG A 89 -2.38 -4.92 -17.14
C ARG A 89 -2.48 -3.97 -15.94
N MET A 90 -1.82 -4.29 -14.84
CA MET A 90 -1.72 -3.38 -13.71
C MET A 90 -0.88 -2.13 -14.05
N LEU A 91 0.25 -2.27 -14.74
CA LEU A 91 1.08 -1.15 -15.17
C LEU A 91 0.31 -0.18 -16.09
N ASP A 92 -0.50 -0.71 -16.99
CA ASP A 92 -1.37 0.11 -17.86
C ASP A 92 -2.40 0.89 -17.03
N LEU A 93 -2.99 0.26 -16.02
CA LEU A 93 -3.91 0.94 -15.10
C LEU A 93 -3.21 2.08 -14.34
N TRP A 94 -2.04 1.80 -13.76
CA TRP A 94 -1.29 2.82 -13.01
C TRP A 94 -0.87 3.98 -13.91
N LYS A 95 -0.39 3.69 -15.12
CA LYS A 95 -0.04 4.69 -16.12
C LYS A 95 -1.24 5.55 -16.52
N LYS A 96 -2.40 4.93 -16.78
CA LYS A 96 -3.65 5.62 -17.15
C LYS A 96 -4.08 6.66 -16.12
N TYR A 97 -3.86 6.39 -14.84
CA TYR A 97 -4.26 7.27 -13.75
C TYR A 97 -3.12 8.06 -13.13
N ASP A 98 -1.91 8.00 -13.70
CA ASP A 98 -0.68 8.59 -13.15
C ASP A 98 -0.49 8.26 -11.65
N ILE A 99 -0.66 7.00 -11.31
CA ILE A 99 -0.44 6.48 -9.96
C ILE A 99 0.90 5.76 -9.93
N LYS A 100 1.72 6.05 -8.92
CA LYS A 100 2.95 5.29 -8.64
C LYS A 100 2.73 4.44 -7.41
N VAL A 101 3.04 3.15 -7.53
CA VAL A 101 2.86 2.14 -6.49
C VAL A 101 4.22 1.64 -6.00
N THR A 102 4.22 0.89 -4.90
CA THR A 102 5.39 0.15 -4.42
C THR A 102 5.30 -1.28 -4.92
N SER A 103 6.28 -1.73 -5.69
CA SER A 103 6.39 -3.14 -6.09
C SER A 103 7.39 -3.86 -5.20
N HIS A 104 6.93 -4.86 -4.46
CA HIS A 104 7.78 -5.78 -3.73
C HIS A 104 8.17 -6.93 -4.68
N ILE A 105 9.47 -7.04 -4.96
CA ILE A 105 9.99 -7.94 -5.98
C ILE A 105 10.83 -9.03 -5.32
N VAL A 106 10.45 -10.29 -5.56
CA VAL A 106 11.27 -11.45 -5.20
C VAL A 106 12.47 -11.53 -6.16
N GLY A 107 13.69 -11.67 -5.64
CA GLY A 107 14.92 -11.71 -6.45
C GLY A 107 14.86 -12.73 -7.58
N GLN A 108 14.41 -13.95 -7.29
CA GLN A 108 14.25 -15.02 -8.27
C GLN A 108 13.21 -14.69 -9.36
N ALA A 109 12.16 -13.95 -9.03
CA ALA A 109 11.17 -13.46 -10.01
C ALA A 109 11.83 -12.49 -11.00
N ALA A 110 12.66 -11.57 -10.50
CA ALA A 110 13.41 -10.65 -11.36
C ALA A 110 14.42 -11.39 -12.24
N VAL A 111 15.07 -12.46 -11.76
CA VAL A 111 15.98 -13.30 -12.58
C VAL A 111 15.24 -14.00 -13.71
N LYS A 112 14.06 -14.56 -13.42
CA LYS A 112 13.28 -15.32 -14.42
C LYS A 112 12.57 -14.42 -15.45
N TYR A 113 12.18 -13.20 -15.02
CA TYR A 113 11.43 -12.24 -15.85
C TYR A 113 12.02 -10.83 -15.73
N PRO A 114 13.27 -10.64 -16.18
CA PRO A 114 13.98 -9.37 -16.03
C PRO A 114 13.29 -8.22 -16.78
N GLU A 115 12.63 -8.50 -17.90
CA GLU A 115 11.87 -7.52 -18.67
C GLU A 115 10.68 -6.96 -17.87
N VAL A 116 10.03 -7.79 -17.05
CA VAL A 116 8.91 -7.37 -16.19
C VAL A 116 9.42 -6.48 -15.07
N ALA A 117 10.51 -6.89 -14.38
CA ALA A 117 11.12 -6.08 -13.32
C ALA A 117 11.57 -4.71 -13.85
N LYS A 118 12.19 -4.67 -15.05
CA LYS A 118 12.56 -3.41 -15.72
C LYS A 118 11.34 -2.56 -16.06
N ALA A 119 10.28 -3.14 -16.62
CA ALA A 119 9.06 -2.41 -16.96
C ALA A 119 8.43 -1.73 -15.73
N ILE A 120 8.45 -2.39 -14.56
CA ILE A 120 8.01 -1.82 -13.28
C ILE A 120 8.88 -0.61 -12.90
N ALA A 121 10.20 -0.75 -12.97
CA ALA A 121 11.15 0.30 -12.62
C ALA A 121 11.10 1.50 -13.57
N ASP A 122 10.97 1.25 -14.88
CA ASP A 122 10.95 2.27 -15.94
C ASP A 122 9.69 3.16 -15.88
N GLN A 123 8.59 2.63 -15.38
CA GLN A 123 7.38 3.41 -15.14
C GLN A 123 7.44 4.27 -13.86
N GLY A 124 8.56 4.23 -13.12
CA GLY A 124 8.78 5.06 -11.94
C GLY A 124 8.07 4.56 -10.68
N HIS A 125 7.68 3.29 -10.65
CA HIS A 125 7.23 2.63 -9.41
C HIS A 125 8.41 2.46 -8.45
N GLU A 126 8.11 2.40 -7.16
CA GLU A 126 9.13 2.02 -6.19
C GLU A 126 9.45 0.54 -6.34
N ILE A 127 10.72 0.24 -6.32
CA ILE A 127 11.23 -1.12 -6.18
C ILE A 127 11.50 -1.37 -4.70
N ALA A 128 10.84 -2.35 -4.11
CA ALA A 128 11.06 -2.80 -2.75
C ALA A 128 11.43 -4.29 -2.74
N ALA A 129 12.16 -4.73 -1.72
CA ALA A 129 12.63 -6.09 -1.65
C ALA A 129 11.59 -7.04 -1.03
N HIS A 130 11.63 -8.31 -1.49
CA HIS A 130 10.80 -9.41 -0.99
C HIS A 130 11.59 -10.72 -0.82
N GLY A 131 12.85 -10.60 -0.39
CA GLY A 131 13.76 -11.73 -0.27
C GLY A 131 14.30 -12.23 -1.62
N MET A 132 15.16 -13.24 -1.58
CA MET A 132 15.71 -13.86 -2.80
C MET A 132 14.73 -14.82 -3.46
N THR A 133 14.03 -15.60 -2.66
CA THR A 133 12.94 -16.50 -3.04
C THR A 133 11.71 -16.24 -2.20
N TRP A 134 10.54 -16.65 -2.65
CA TRP A 134 9.33 -16.56 -1.86
C TRP A 134 9.28 -17.70 -0.84
N ASP A 135 10.11 -17.61 0.19
CA ASP A 135 10.36 -18.63 1.18
C ASP A 135 10.42 -18.06 2.59
N ASN A 136 10.34 -18.95 3.60
CA ASN A 136 10.37 -18.58 5.00
C ASN A 136 11.74 -18.04 5.41
N GLN A 137 11.76 -16.94 6.16
CA GLN A 137 12.98 -16.37 6.74
C GLN A 137 13.02 -16.45 8.28
N TRP A 138 11.86 -16.68 8.92
CA TRP A 138 11.74 -16.71 10.38
C TRP A 138 12.54 -17.82 11.08
N ASN A 139 12.97 -18.84 10.36
CA ASN A 139 13.79 -19.96 10.85
C ASN A 139 15.28 -19.84 10.47
N LYS A 140 15.68 -18.76 9.81
CA LYS A 140 17.06 -18.52 9.44
C LYS A 140 17.83 -17.91 10.63
N ASN A 141 19.09 -18.31 10.79
CA ASN A 141 19.99 -17.58 11.69
C ASN A 141 20.37 -16.22 11.08
N TYR A 142 21.10 -15.40 11.85
CA TYR A 142 21.42 -14.03 11.43
C TYR A 142 22.13 -13.96 10.08
N GLU A 143 23.20 -14.75 9.90
CA GLU A 143 24.01 -14.74 8.68
C GLU A 143 23.24 -15.27 7.46
N GLU A 144 22.41 -16.29 7.66
CA GLU A 144 21.56 -16.83 6.61
C GLU A 144 20.50 -15.81 6.19
N GLU A 145 19.89 -15.10 7.15
CA GLU A 145 18.88 -14.08 6.85
C GLU A 145 19.50 -12.85 6.19
N LEU A 146 20.68 -12.40 6.68
CA LEU A 146 21.46 -11.31 6.08
C LEU A 146 21.77 -11.62 4.61
N LYS A 147 22.27 -12.81 4.34
CA LYS A 147 22.57 -13.25 2.97
C LYS A 147 21.31 -13.31 2.12
N PHE A 148 20.22 -13.88 2.62
CA PHE A 148 18.94 -14.03 1.91
C PHE A 148 18.36 -12.67 1.50
N VAL A 149 18.34 -11.70 2.40
CA VAL A 149 17.83 -10.36 2.13
C VAL A 149 18.76 -9.61 1.18
N LYS A 150 20.08 -9.70 1.44
CA LYS A 150 21.10 -9.03 0.64
C LYS A 150 21.13 -9.54 -0.80
N ASP A 151 21.15 -10.85 -1.00
CA ASP A 151 21.14 -11.44 -2.35
C ASP A 151 19.89 -11.03 -3.13
N GLY A 152 18.73 -10.98 -2.45
CA GLY A 152 17.48 -10.54 -3.07
C GLY A 152 17.54 -9.10 -3.58
N ILE A 153 17.92 -8.16 -2.72
CA ILE A 153 17.94 -6.74 -3.10
C ILE A 153 19.06 -6.43 -4.11
N ASP A 154 20.24 -7.03 -3.97
CA ASP A 154 21.35 -6.83 -4.89
C ASP A 154 21.01 -7.37 -6.29
N THR A 155 20.32 -8.52 -6.36
CA THR A 155 19.83 -9.10 -7.62
C THR A 155 18.82 -8.19 -8.31
N VAL A 156 17.84 -7.67 -7.55
CA VAL A 156 16.82 -6.76 -8.09
C VAL A 156 17.46 -5.45 -8.54
N GLU A 157 18.41 -4.89 -7.78
CA GLU A 157 19.15 -3.69 -8.16
C GLU A 157 19.96 -3.90 -9.45
N ALA A 158 20.68 -5.01 -9.56
CA ALA A 158 21.47 -5.32 -10.75
C ALA A 158 20.61 -5.40 -12.03
N ILE A 159 19.37 -5.87 -11.91
CA ILE A 159 18.45 -6.02 -13.04
C ILE A 159 17.75 -4.70 -13.37
N THR A 160 17.28 -3.97 -12.36
CA THR A 160 16.41 -2.79 -12.52
C THR A 160 17.17 -1.47 -12.52
N GLY A 161 18.42 -1.47 -12.05
CA GLY A 161 19.21 -0.25 -11.79
C GLY A 161 18.66 0.58 -10.61
N LYS A 162 17.76 0.01 -9.79
CA LYS A 162 17.11 0.68 -8.66
C LYS A 162 17.29 -0.12 -7.38
N ARG A 163 17.96 0.48 -6.38
CA ARG A 163 18.04 -0.11 -5.05
C ARG A 163 16.81 0.26 -4.24
N GLY A 164 16.10 -0.76 -3.77
CA GLY A 164 14.95 -0.59 -2.87
C GLY A 164 15.36 -0.19 -1.46
N VAL A 165 14.47 0.52 -0.78
CA VAL A 165 14.64 0.92 0.63
C VAL A 165 13.54 0.36 1.53
N GLY A 166 12.64 -0.41 0.98
CA GLY A 166 11.53 -1.05 1.67
C GLY A 166 11.60 -2.56 1.60
N TYR A 167 11.03 -3.21 2.60
CA TYR A 167 11.03 -4.67 2.73
C TYR A 167 9.66 -5.23 3.10
N ASN A 168 9.37 -6.41 2.55
CA ASN A 168 8.27 -7.27 2.93
C ASN A 168 8.77 -8.71 3.13
N SER A 169 8.48 -9.30 4.29
CA SER A 169 8.76 -10.70 4.56
C SER A 169 7.68 -11.58 3.93
N ASN A 170 8.05 -12.79 3.53
CA ASN A 170 7.07 -13.78 3.06
C ASN A 170 5.97 -13.99 4.13
N TRP A 171 4.69 -13.87 3.71
CA TRP A 171 3.53 -13.93 4.62
C TRP A 171 3.61 -13.00 5.83
N LEU A 172 4.34 -11.89 5.78
CA LEU A 172 4.59 -10.96 6.88
C LEU A 172 5.32 -11.59 8.07
N ARG A 173 5.88 -12.79 7.88
CA ARG A 173 6.49 -13.57 8.97
C ARG A 173 7.97 -13.26 9.10
N ARG A 174 8.25 -12.16 9.78
CA ARG A 174 9.60 -11.76 10.17
C ARG A 174 10.22 -12.80 11.14
N GLY A 175 11.53 -12.97 11.03
CA GLY A 175 12.34 -13.61 12.06
C GLY A 175 12.74 -12.62 13.17
N PRO A 176 13.35 -13.10 14.25
CA PRO A 176 13.83 -12.24 15.35
C PRO A 176 15.00 -11.33 14.93
N ASN A 177 15.69 -11.66 13.83
CA ASN A 177 16.81 -10.89 13.33
C ASN A 177 16.43 -9.90 12.22
N THR A 178 15.25 -10.04 11.63
CA THR A 178 14.85 -9.33 10.41
C THR A 178 15.11 -7.82 10.50
N LEU A 179 14.64 -7.14 11.53
CA LEU A 179 14.79 -5.69 11.60
C LEU A 179 16.24 -5.24 11.76
N LYS A 180 17.09 -6.03 12.46
CA LYS A 180 18.52 -5.76 12.57
C LYS A 180 19.20 -5.91 11.20
N VAL A 181 18.90 -6.97 10.48
CA VAL A 181 19.38 -7.22 9.11
C VAL A 181 18.97 -6.09 8.17
N LEU A 182 17.70 -5.70 8.20
CA LEU A 182 17.22 -4.61 7.36
C LEU A 182 17.92 -3.28 7.67
N GLN A 183 18.13 -2.98 8.95
CA GLN A 183 18.84 -1.77 9.37
C GLN A 183 20.30 -1.78 8.92
N GLU A 184 21.01 -2.92 9.07
CA GLU A 184 22.39 -3.08 8.61
C GLU A 184 22.53 -2.89 7.10
N LEU A 185 21.59 -3.43 6.32
CA LEU A 185 21.56 -3.30 4.86
C LEU A 185 21.07 -1.93 4.36
N GLY A 186 20.74 -1.01 5.29
CA GLY A 186 20.33 0.36 4.96
C GLY A 186 18.89 0.52 4.49
N PHE A 187 18.01 -0.44 4.79
CA PHE A 187 16.59 -0.27 4.55
C PHE A 187 16.01 0.84 5.42
N LEU A 188 15.02 1.53 4.90
CA LEU A 188 14.34 2.64 5.57
C LEU A 188 13.08 2.19 6.31
N TYR A 189 12.39 1.20 5.78
CA TYR A 189 11.12 0.73 6.33
C TYR A 189 10.84 -0.74 6.01
N HIS A 190 9.91 -1.32 6.77
CA HIS A 190 9.24 -2.57 6.44
C HIS A 190 7.71 -2.40 6.48
N ILE A 191 6.99 -3.42 5.99
CA ILE A 191 5.52 -3.41 5.97
C ILE A 191 4.87 -4.55 6.77
N ASP A 192 5.66 -5.36 7.45
CA ASP A 192 5.22 -6.60 8.11
C ASP A 192 4.55 -6.31 9.45
N ASP A 193 3.57 -5.41 9.45
CA ASP A 193 2.78 -5.03 10.61
C ASP A 193 1.32 -4.79 10.20
N LEU A 194 0.39 -5.13 11.09
CA LEU A 194 -1.06 -5.04 10.86
C LEU A 194 -1.78 -4.26 11.96
N SER A 195 -1.02 -3.62 12.86
CA SER A 195 -1.55 -3.10 14.12
C SER A 195 -2.18 -1.73 14.01
N ARG A 196 -1.89 -0.96 12.94
CA ARG A 196 -2.30 0.44 12.81
C ARG A 196 -2.78 0.78 11.39
N ASP A 197 -3.56 1.87 11.30
CA ASP A 197 -3.96 2.49 10.02
C ASP A 197 -3.19 3.81 9.76
N GLU A 198 -1.98 3.92 10.29
CA GLU A 198 -1.04 5.01 10.08
C GLU A 198 0.41 4.52 10.22
N PRO A 199 1.38 5.12 9.51
CA PRO A 199 2.78 4.77 9.69
C PRO A 199 3.28 5.20 11.07
N PHE A 200 4.24 4.45 11.60
CA PHE A 200 4.84 4.72 12.90
C PHE A 200 6.34 4.41 12.92
N ILE A 201 7.01 4.74 14.00
CA ILE A 201 8.41 4.45 14.24
C ILE A 201 8.52 3.34 15.28
N THR A 202 9.39 2.38 15.03
CA THR A 202 9.91 1.45 16.06
C THR A 202 11.38 1.70 16.27
N MET A 203 11.92 1.27 17.43
CA MET A 203 13.35 1.37 17.71
C MET A 203 14.02 0.02 17.43
N VAL A 204 15.13 0.06 16.69
CA VAL A 204 15.97 -1.09 16.38
C VAL A 204 17.41 -0.70 16.73
N ASN A 205 18.05 -1.40 17.68
CA ASN A 205 19.39 -1.06 18.16
C ASN A 205 19.52 0.44 18.53
N GLY A 206 18.51 1.01 19.18
CA GLY A 206 18.48 2.42 19.59
C GLY A 206 18.30 3.43 18.44
N LYS A 207 18.04 3.01 17.22
CA LYS A 207 17.81 3.88 16.06
C LYS A 207 16.38 3.75 15.54
N LYS A 208 15.84 4.85 15.03
CA LYS A 208 14.50 4.89 14.41
C LYS A 208 14.44 4.03 13.15
N PHE A 209 13.38 3.23 13.04
CA PHE A 209 13.04 2.46 11.85
C PHE A 209 11.56 2.66 11.53
N VAL A 210 11.24 2.91 10.26
CA VAL A 210 9.85 3.21 9.88
C VAL A 210 9.07 1.92 9.67
N VAL A 211 7.84 1.90 10.18
CA VAL A 211 6.86 0.84 9.91
C VAL A 211 5.71 1.44 9.11
N ILE A 212 5.43 0.86 7.97
CA ILE A 212 4.27 1.22 7.14
C ILE A 212 3.31 0.04 7.17
N PRO A 213 2.22 0.09 7.94
CA PRO A 213 1.34 -1.06 8.12
C PRO A 213 0.80 -1.60 6.79
N TYR A 214 0.80 -2.91 6.68
CA TYR A 214 0.23 -3.66 5.57
C TYR A 214 -1.28 -3.86 5.76
N THR A 215 -1.88 -4.80 5.03
CA THR A 215 -3.30 -5.12 5.16
C THR A 215 -3.59 -6.58 4.81
N LEU A 216 -4.49 -7.19 5.57
CA LEU A 216 -5.17 -8.43 5.19
C LEU A 216 -6.60 -8.16 4.70
N ARG A 217 -7.19 -7.02 5.12
CA ARG A 217 -8.56 -6.65 4.77
C ARG A 217 -8.70 -6.25 3.29
N ASN A 218 -7.68 -5.57 2.75
CA ASN A 218 -7.64 -5.07 1.37
C ASN A 218 -6.58 -5.80 0.54
N ASN A 219 -6.44 -7.11 0.76
CA ASN A 219 -5.45 -7.95 0.12
C ASN A 219 -6.15 -8.96 -0.78
N ASP A 220 -5.80 -9.00 -2.05
CA ASP A 220 -6.45 -9.83 -3.07
C ASP A 220 -6.26 -11.33 -2.83
N ILE A 221 -5.05 -11.79 -2.42
CA ILE A 221 -4.82 -13.22 -2.16
C ILE A 221 -5.65 -13.70 -0.96
N VAL A 222 -5.81 -12.88 0.07
CA VAL A 222 -6.61 -13.23 1.25
C VAL A 222 -8.09 -13.28 0.93
N ASN A 223 -8.59 -12.32 0.15
CA ASN A 223 -10.02 -12.15 -0.03
C ASN A 223 -10.54 -12.85 -1.29
N ILE A 224 -9.85 -12.73 -2.41
CA ILE A 224 -10.30 -13.33 -3.68
C ILE A 224 -9.93 -14.82 -3.71
N GLU A 225 -8.64 -15.17 -3.49
CA GLU A 225 -8.25 -16.57 -3.49
C GLU A 225 -8.63 -17.28 -2.19
N GLY A 226 -8.30 -16.71 -1.03
CA GLY A 226 -8.53 -17.37 0.26
C GLY A 226 -10.00 -17.45 0.68
N LYS A 227 -10.79 -16.39 0.47
CA LYS A 227 -12.22 -16.34 0.84
C LYS A 227 -13.17 -16.48 -0.34
N HIS A 228 -12.65 -16.62 -1.55
CA HIS A 228 -13.41 -16.76 -2.80
C HIS A 228 -14.40 -15.60 -3.04
N TRP A 229 -13.99 -14.36 -2.70
CA TRP A 229 -14.80 -13.19 -2.99
C TRP A 229 -14.81 -12.88 -4.48
N SER A 230 -15.96 -12.43 -4.96
CA SER A 230 -16.02 -11.82 -6.29
C SER A 230 -15.27 -10.47 -6.31
N PRO A 231 -14.80 -10.01 -7.48
CA PRO A 231 -14.21 -8.68 -7.63
C PRO A 231 -15.13 -7.54 -7.14
N ASP A 232 -16.44 -7.69 -7.24
CA ASP A 232 -17.40 -6.70 -6.73
C ASP A 232 -17.47 -6.68 -5.19
N GLN A 233 -17.38 -7.84 -4.54
CA GLN A 233 -17.27 -7.90 -3.08
C GLN A 233 -15.98 -7.25 -2.59
N PHE A 234 -14.87 -7.48 -3.28
CA PHE A 234 -13.61 -6.85 -2.98
C PHE A 234 -13.66 -5.33 -3.20
N LEU A 235 -14.24 -4.86 -4.31
CA LEU A 235 -14.47 -3.43 -4.56
C LEU A 235 -15.31 -2.78 -3.46
N ASN A 236 -16.38 -3.46 -3.02
CA ASN A 236 -17.21 -2.94 -1.93
C ASN A 236 -16.45 -2.81 -0.62
N GLN A 237 -15.62 -3.80 -0.28
CA GLN A 237 -14.73 -3.75 0.88
C GLN A 237 -13.78 -2.55 0.80
N LEU A 238 -13.13 -2.34 -0.35
CA LEU A 238 -12.24 -1.19 -0.55
C LEU A 238 -12.95 0.14 -0.33
N LYS A 239 -14.18 0.29 -0.84
CA LYS A 239 -14.97 1.53 -0.68
C LYS A 239 -15.37 1.77 0.77
N LEU A 240 -15.87 0.75 1.47
CA LEU A 240 -16.29 0.87 2.87
C LEU A 240 -15.12 1.24 3.79
N GLU A 241 -13.98 0.61 3.63
CA GLU A 241 -12.79 0.93 4.42
C GLU A 241 -12.24 2.32 4.08
N PHE A 242 -12.22 2.67 2.79
CA PHE A 242 -11.83 4.00 2.36
C PHE A 242 -12.72 5.09 2.98
N ASP A 243 -14.04 4.94 2.95
CA ASP A 243 -14.97 5.94 3.48
C ASP A 243 -14.79 6.17 4.99
N GLN A 244 -14.55 5.09 5.74
CA GLN A 244 -14.29 5.19 7.17
C GLN A 244 -12.96 5.89 7.44
N LEU A 245 -11.87 5.48 6.77
CA LEU A 245 -10.55 6.07 6.94
C LEU A 245 -10.51 7.53 6.47
N TYR A 246 -11.21 7.86 5.39
CA TYR A 246 -11.35 9.23 4.89
C TYR A 246 -12.05 10.13 5.92
N LYS A 247 -13.15 9.64 6.53
CA LYS A 247 -13.84 10.34 7.61
C LYS A 247 -12.93 10.58 8.81
N GLU A 248 -12.18 9.55 9.23
CA GLU A 248 -11.23 9.65 10.34
C GLU A 248 -10.07 10.59 10.04
N GLY A 249 -9.63 10.65 8.77
CA GLY A 249 -8.55 11.52 8.30
C GLY A 249 -8.80 13.01 8.52
N ALA A 250 -10.03 13.43 8.79
CA ALA A 250 -10.36 14.78 9.19
C ALA A 250 -9.86 15.17 10.59
N THR A 251 -9.61 14.19 11.47
CA THR A 251 -9.26 14.41 12.88
C THR A 251 -7.94 13.77 13.31
N LYS A 252 -7.40 12.83 12.54
CA LYS A 252 -6.14 12.14 12.85
C LYS A 252 -5.48 11.62 11.57
N ARG A 253 -4.18 11.33 11.62
CA ARG A 253 -3.48 10.72 10.48
C ARG A 253 -4.09 9.36 10.16
N ARG A 254 -4.38 9.13 8.87
CA ARG A 254 -4.85 7.84 8.36
C ARG A 254 -4.23 7.53 7.01
N MET A 255 -3.90 6.28 6.79
CA MET A 255 -3.56 5.74 5.50
C MET A 255 -4.38 4.48 5.21
N MET A 256 -4.59 4.22 3.93
CA MET A 256 -5.19 2.98 3.46
C MET A 256 -4.14 2.18 2.69
N SER A 257 -3.83 0.99 3.17
CA SER A 257 -3.02 0.02 2.44
C SER A 257 -3.90 -0.88 1.59
N ILE A 258 -3.46 -1.15 0.35
CA ILE A 258 -4.07 -2.12 -0.57
C ILE A 258 -2.95 -3.01 -1.10
N SER A 259 -3.20 -4.29 -1.28
CA SER A 259 -2.22 -5.22 -1.83
C SER A 259 -2.78 -6.04 -2.97
N PHE A 260 -2.02 -6.09 -4.06
CA PHE A 260 -2.27 -6.90 -5.24
C PHE A 260 -1.10 -7.81 -5.53
N HIS A 261 -1.41 -9.07 -5.85
CA HIS A 261 -0.44 -10.04 -6.34
C HIS A 261 -0.53 -10.12 -7.87
N ASP A 262 0.61 -10.28 -8.53
CA ASP A 262 0.75 -10.23 -9.99
C ASP A 262 -0.27 -11.09 -10.74
N ARG A 263 -0.52 -12.30 -10.25
CA ARG A 263 -1.43 -13.29 -10.84
C ARG A 263 -2.92 -13.11 -10.51
N ILE A 264 -3.24 -12.38 -9.42
CA ILE A 264 -4.62 -12.18 -8.93
C ILE A 264 -5.08 -10.77 -9.26
N GLY A 265 -4.36 -9.76 -8.72
CA GLY A 265 -4.63 -8.35 -8.94
C GLY A 265 -4.59 -7.93 -10.40
N GLY A 266 -3.75 -8.61 -11.22
CA GLY A 266 -3.65 -8.40 -12.65
C GLY A 266 -4.72 -9.09 -13.50
N SER A 267 -5.67 -9.83 -12.89
CA SER A 267 -6.78 -10.43 -13.65
C SER A 267 -7.76 -9.35 -14.17
N PRO A 268 -8.43 -9.57 -15.32
CA PRO A 268 -9.25 -8.53 -15.95
C PRO A 268 -10.34 -7.96 -15.03
N ALA A 269 -11.01 -8.80 -14.28
CA ALA A 269 -12.10 -8.38 -13.41
C ALA A 269 -11.61 -7.61 -12.19
N VAL A 270 -10.45 -8.01 -11.61
CA VAL A 270 -9.87 -7.33 -10.44
C VAL A 270 -9.28 -5.97 -10.83
N VAL A 271 -8.61 -5.86 -11.99
CA VAL A 271 -8.15 -4.57 -12.53
C VAL A 271 -9.32 -3.63 -12.79
N ASN A 272 -10.45 -4.14 -13.34
CA ASN A 272 -11.66 -3.33 -13.51
C ASN A 272 -12.23 -2.86 -12.16
N ALA A 273 -12.26 -3.71 -11.14
CA ALA A 273 -12.67 -3.32 -9.78
C ALA A 273 -11.77 -2.23 -9.21
N MET A 274 -10.44 -2.36 -9.37
CA MET A 274 -9.49 -1.33 -8.94
C MET A 274 -9.65 -0.03 -9.71
N GLU A 275 -9.92 -0.08 -11.00
CA GLU A 275 -10.21 1.12 -11.79
C GLU A 275 -11.44 1.86 -11.27
N GLN A 276 -12.51 1.13 -10.93
CA GLN A 276 -13.71 1.71 -10.34
C GLN A 276 -13.41 2.32 -8.95
N PHE A 277 -12.55 1.68 -8.15
CA PHE A 277 -12.10 2.24 -6.88
C PHE A 277 -11.32 3.53 -7.06
N ILE A 278 -10.38 3.60 -8.01
CA ILE A 278 -9.62 4.83 -8.32
C ILE A 278 -10.58 5.96 -8.72
N LYS A 279 -11.53 5.69 -9.61
CA LYS A 279 -12.54 6.68 -10.01
C LYS A 279 -13.34 7.18 -8.81
N TYR A 280 -13.73 6.28 -7.91
CA TYR A 280 -14.45 6.62 -6.68
C TYR A 280 -13.63 7.53 -5.75
N THR A 281 -12.39 7.17 -5.45
CA THR A 281 -11.53 7.95 -4.54
C THR A 281 -11.19 9.33 -5.09
N ARG A 282 -11.09 9.48 -6.42
CA ARG A 282 -10.85 10.78 -7.08
C ARG A 282 -12.02 11.76 -7.00
N THR A 283 -13.20 11.34 -6.57
CA THR A 283 -14.29 12.27 -6.25
C THR A 283 -14.10 12.97 -4.90
N LYS A 284 -13.12 12.57 -4.11
CA LYS A 284 -12.86 13.10 -2.77
C LYS A 284 -11.64 14.02 -2.78
N THR A 285 -11.75 15.16 -2.10
CA THR A 285 -10.64 16.12 -1.96
C THR A 285 -9.60 15.61 -0.94
N GLY A 286 -8.34 15.98 -1.12
CA GLY A 286 -7.28 15.65 -0.16
C GLY A 286 -6.86 14.17 -0.14
N VAL A 287 -7.25 13.37 -1.14
CA VAL A 287 -6.79 11.98 -1.29
C VAL A 287 -5.56 11.95 -2.18
N VAL A 288 -4.50 11.32 -1.71
CA VAL A 288 -3.22 11.20 -2.43
C VAL A 288 -2.79 9.74 -2.48
N TYR A 289 -2.42 9.27 -3.69
CA TYR A 289 -1.76 7.98 -3.85
C TYR A 289 -0.25 8.15 -3.69
N MET A 290 0.37 7.38 -2.80
CA MET A 290 1.80 7.49 -2.51
C MET A 290 2.50 6.14 -2.47
N ARG A 291 3.73 6.11 -2.99
CA ARG A 291 4.66 5.01 -2.79
C ARG A 291 5.10 4.96 -1.32
N LYS A 292 5.47 3.79 -0.85
CA LYS A 292 5.86 3.60 0.56
C LYS A 292 7.19 4.28 0.91
N ASP A 293 8.15 4.32 -0.02
CA ASP A 293 9.41 5.06 0.20
C ASP A 293 9.16 6.56 0.42
N ALA A 294 8.22 7.14 -0.32
CA ALA A 294 7.83 8.54 -0.14
C ALA A 294 7.12 8.76 1.21
N ILE A 295 6.24 7.83 1.61
CA ILE A 295 5.60 7.86 2.93
C ILE A 295 6.66 7.76 4.03
N ALA A 296 7.59 6.79 3.93
CA ALA A 296 8.64 6.59 4.92
C ALA A 296 9.51 7.84 5.12
N ARG A 297 9.97 8.46 4.03
CA ARG A 297 10.76 9.70 4.08
C ARG A 297 9.99 10.87 4.69
N LEU A 298 8.67 10.93 4.42
CA LEU A 298 7.80 11.98 4.93
C LEU A 298 7.62 11.88 6.45
N VAL A 299 7.46 10.66 6.97
CA VAL A 299 7.12 10.44 8.40
C VAL A 299 8.33 10.21 9.29
N GLN A 300 9.49 9.84 8.73
CA GLN A 300 10.69 9.52 9.50
C GLN A 300 11.13 10.64 10.44
N ASN A 301 11.00 11.88 10.00
CA ASN A 301 11.43 13.07 10.73
C ASN A 301 10.26 13.94 11.22
N ASP A 302 9.01 13.51 10.97
CA ASP A 302 7.85 14.24 11.47
C ASP A 302 7.67 13.97 12.98
N PRO A 303 7.72 15.02 13.83
CA PRO A 303 7.57 14.87 15.28
C PRO A 303 6.22 14.32 15.72
N ASN A 304 5.20 14.38 14.83
CA ASN A 304 3.87 13.87 15.11
C ASN A 304 3.73 12.37 14.74
N THR A 305 4.79 11.75 14.21
CA THR A 305 4.75 10.31 13.91
C THR A 305 4.82 9.51 15.22
N PRO A 306 3.84 8.61 15.47
CA PRO A 306 3.85 7.80 16.69
C PRO A 306 5.11 6.95 16.79
N ILE A 307 5.60 6.77 18.02
CA ILE A 307 6.65 5.80 18.33
C ILE A 307 5.98 4.64 19.07
N ASP A 308 6.21 3.43 18.59
CA ASP A 308 5.69 2.21 19.18
C ASP A 308 6.82 1.21 19.40
N ASN A 309 7.12 0.93 20.65
CA ASN A 309 8.18 0.03 21.07
C ASN A 309 7.62 -1.30 21.63
N SER A 310 6.37 -1.64 21.35
CA SER A 310 5.74 -2.86 21.85
C SER A 310 6.51 -4.13 21.47
N GLU A 311 7.23 -4.09 20.35
CA GLU A 311 8.06 -5.20 19.86
C GLU A 311 9.56 -5.05 20.16
N GLU A 312 9.98 -4.01 20.89
CA GLU A 312 11.40 -3.72 21.14
C GLU A 312 12.14 -4.93 21.76
N LYS A 313 11.45 -5.68 22.62
CA LYS A 313 12.01 -6.92 23.21
C LYS A 313 12.42 -8.00 22.20
N TYR A 314 11.89 -7.94 20.97
CA TYR A 314 12.27 -8.83 19.87
C TYR A 314 13.30 -8.19 18.93
N ASN A 315 13.50 -6.88 19.03
CA ASN A 315 14.34 -6.09 18.13
C ASN A 315 15.74 -5.81 18.71
N ASN A 316 15.98 -6.20 19.98
CA ASN A 316 17.26 -5.95 20.69
C ASN A 316 18.08 -7.22 20.92
#